data_70d4fce44ae7e88777b3b59f64d05ed1
#
_entry.id   70d4fce44ae7e88777b3b59f64d05ed1
#
_cell.length_a   1.000
_cell.length_b   1.000
_cell.length_c   1.000
_cell.angle_alpha   90.00
_cell.angle_beta   90.00
_cell.angle_gamma   90.00
#
_symmetry.space_group_name_H-M   'P 1'
#
loop_
_entity.id
_entity.type
_entity.pdbx_description
1 polymer ?
#
loop_
_entity_poly.entity_id
_entity_poly.type
_entity_poly.pdbx_seq_one_letter_code
_entity_poly.pdbx_strand_id
1 'polypeptide(L)'
;MQEHFGSYAEYVTRSSFGQVMTVITNHEAQLGIIPCDNHEMNLKPWWSGFSSTGEGLKIIAKLPFLKRKENPLTESDVYVVALTHPAQSGDDVSLLGIEVNNDVSVSTIVEALENAGYRNPKIQLMAKVDDENKSYLAEVDGFLKPNDDGLKPLRAQFNNINIVGSYARPIEL
;
A
#
# COMPACT_ATOMS: atom_id res chain seq x y z
N MET A 1 -1.58 -12.02 -14.79
CA MET A 1 -2.97 -11.67 -14.40
C MET A 1 -3.94 -12.85 -14.60
N GLN A 2 -4.01 -13.47 -15.78
CA GLN A 2 -4.90 -14.61 -16.06
C GLN A 2 -4.67 -15.82 -15.15
N GLU A 3 -3.43 -16.06 -14.71
CA GLU A 3 -3.08 -17.17 -13.80
C GLU A 3 -3.75 -17.06 -12.41
N HIS A 4 -4.04 -15.85 -11.94
CA HIS A 4 -4.61 -15.61 -10.62
C HIS A 4 -6.13 -15.41 -10.63
N PHE A 5 -6.70 -14.88 -11.72
CA PHE A 5 -8.12 -14.52 -11.81
C PHE A 5 -8.91 -15.39 -12.82
N GLY A 6 -8.25 -16.34 -13.44
CA GLY A 6 -8.86 -17.22 -14.44
C GLY A 6 -8.98 -16.60 -15.84
N SER A 7 -9.18 -17.47 -16.82
CA SER A 7 -9.18 -17.10 -18.25
C SER A 7 -10.44 -16.34 -18.71
N TYR A 8 -11.47 -16.30 -17.90
CA TYR A 8 -12.78 -15.69 -18.21
C TYR A 8 -13.01 -14.34 -17.53
N ALA A 9 -12.06 -13.84 -16.74
CA ALA A 9 -12.20 -12.52 -16.14
C ALA A 9 -12.09 -11.44 -17.23
N GLU A 10 -13.12 -10.62 -17.35
CA GLU A 10 -13.07 -9.43 -18.20
C GLU A 10 -12.12 -8.41 -17.56
N TYR A 11 -11.24 -7.83 -18.35
CA TYR A 11 -10.31 -6.82 -17.87
C TYR A 11 -10.20 -5.65 -18.84
N VAL A 12 -9.95 -4.48 -18.28
CA VAL A 12 -9.66 -3.25 -19.04
C VAL A 12 -8.34 -2.66 -18.52
N THR A 13 -7.50 -2.21 -19.45
CA THR A 13 -6.26 -1.53 -19.11
C THR A 13 -6.49 -0.03 -18.95
N ARG A 14 -5.75 0.60 -18.05
CA ARG A 14 -5.73 2.04 -17.84
C ARG A 14 -4.30 2.52 -17.83
N SER A 15 -4.07 3.76 -18.25
CA SER A 15 -2.74 4.33 -18.42
C SER A 15 -2.18 4.96 -17.13
N SER A 16 -3.01 5.14 -16.10
CA SER A 16 -2.58 5.72 -14.82
C SER A 16 -3.31 5.12 -13.63
N PHE A 17 -2.67 5.21 -12.47
CA PHE A 17 -3.27 4.82 -11.20
C PHE A 17 -4.59 5.56 -10.91
N GLY A 18 -4.64 6.87 -11.15
CA GLY A 18 -5.85 7.66 -10.95
C GLY A 18 -7.05 7.15 -11.76
N GLN A 19 -6.81 6.70 -13.01
CA GLN A 19 -7.86 6.08 -13.82
C GLN A 19 -8.31 4.72 -13.27
N VAL A 20 -7.40 3.91 -12.74
CA VAL A 20 -7.74 2.65 -12.05
C VAL A 20 -8.64 2.93 -10.86
N MET A 21 -8.26 3.90 -10.02
CA MET A 21 -9.07 4.31 -8.86
C MET A 21 -10.48 4.79 -9.26
N THR A 22 -10.56 5.62 -10.30
CA THR A 22 -11.85 6.13 -10.81
C THR A 22 -12.78 5.01 -11.24
N VAL A 23 -12.29 4.04 -11.99
CA VAL A 23 -13.07 2.89 -12.47
C VAL A 23 -13.62 2.05 -11.30
N ILE A 24 -12.81 1.84 -10.25
CA ILE A 24 -13.26 1.09 -9.07
C ILE A 24 -14.26 1.92 -8.25
N THR A 25 -14.00 3.20 -8.05
CA THR A 25 -14.88 4.09 -7.28
C THR A 25 -16.24 4.27 -7.95
N ASN A 26 -16.29 4.26 -9.29
CA ASN A 26 -17.52 4.30 -10.06
C ASN A 26 -18.23 2.93 -10.16
N HIS A 27 -17.72 1.89 -9.51
CA HIS A 27 -18.23 0.51 -9.60
C HIS A 27 -18.25 -0.08 -11.02
N GLU A 28 -17.40 0.44 -11.92
CA GLU A 28 -17.20 -0.12 -13.27
C GLU A 28 -16.30 -1.37 -13.24
N ALA A 29 -15.47 -1.51 -12.20
CA ALA A 29 -14.71 -2.72 -11.89
C ALA A 29 -14.75 -2.98 -10.38
N GLN A 30 -14.62 -4.25 -9.99
CA GLN A 30 -14.58 -4.67 -8.59
C GLN A 30 -13.16 -4.61 -8.02
N LEU A 31 -12.16 -4.88 -8.85
CA LEU A 31 -10.75 -4.96 -8.47
C LEU A 31 -9.90 -4.12 -9.42
N GLY A 32 -8.85 -3.53 -8.90
CA GLY A 32 -7.77 -2.92 -9.66
C GLY A 32 -6.44 -3.60 -9.35
N ILE A 33 -5.55 -3.60 -10.34
CA ILE A 33 -4.20 -4.15 -10.18
C ILE A 33 -3.21 -3.04 -10.51
N ILE A 34 -2.27 -2.81 -9.59
CA ILE A 34 -1.24 -1.77 -9.72
C ILE A 34 0.14 -2.37 -9.43
N PRO A 35 1.19 -1.99 -10.18
CA PRO A 35 2.55 -2.39 -9.87
C PRO A 35 3.00 -1.89 -8.50
N CYS A 36 3.73 -2.73 -7.73
CA CYS A 36 4.30 -2.32 -6.46
C CYS A 36 5.42 -1.28 -6.61
N ASP A 37 6.16 -1.35 -7.71
CA ASP A 37 7.32 -0.52 -8.05
C ASP A 37 6.97 0.70 -8.91
N ASN A 38 5.74 1.16 -8.85
CA ASN A 38 5.28 2.29 -9.65
C ASN A 38 6.02 3.58 -9.27
N HIS A 39 7.17 3.79 -9.91
CA HIS A 39 8.00 4.99 -9.86
C HIS A 39 7.52 6.05 -10.86
N GLU A 40 6.25 6.36 -10.91
CA GLU A 40 5.79 7.57 -11.62
C GLU A 40 6.34 8.81 -10.88
N MET A 41 7.62 9.11 -11.14
CA MET A 41 8.52 9.97 -10.37
C MET A 41 8.13 11.44 -10.27
N ASN A 42 7.02 11.88 -10.86
CA ASN A 42 6.64 13.30 -10.89
C ASN A 42 5.19 13.57 -10.50
N LEU A 43 4.43 12.56 -10.09
CA LEU A 43 3.05 12.72 -9.67
C LEU A 43 2.94 12.59 -8.14
N LYS A 44 1.87 13.16 -7.60
CA LYS A 44 1.53 13.01 -6.19
C LYS A 44 1.55 11.53 -5.78
N PRO A 45 1.97 11.20 -4.55
CA PRO A 45 2.01 9.83 -4.09
C PRO A 45 0.64 9.16 -4.28
N TRP A 46 0.58 8.10 -5.08
CA TRP A 46 -0.68 7.42 -5.39
C TRP A 46 -1.40 6.90 -4.13
N TRP A 47 -0.63 6.56 -3.10
CA TRP A 47 -1.18 6.10 -1.82
C TRP A 47 -1.86 7.19 -1.00
N SER A 48 -1.71 8.46 -1.33
CA SER A 48 -2.43 9.56 -0.69
C SER A 48 -3.93 9.57 -1.00
N GLY A 49 -4.34 8.90 -2.07
CA GLY A 49 -5.75 8.73 -2.44
C GLY A 49 -6.52 7.72 -1.59
N PHE A 50 -5.85 7.00 -0.70
CA PHE A 50 -6.49 6.02 0.18
C PHE A 50 -6.98 6.70 1.47
N SER A 51 -8.27 6.51 1.77
CA SER A 51 -8.89 7.12 2.95
C SER A 51 -8.37 6.53 4.26
N SER A 52 -8.13 7.39 5.24
CA SER A 52 -7.83 6.98 6.62
C SER A 52 -9.05 6.55 7.43
N THR A 53 -10.27 6.86 6.94
CA THR A 53 -11.52 6.68 7.69
C THR A 53 -12.12 5.27 7.59
N GLY A 54 -11.45 4.35 6.93
CA GLY A 54 -11.92 2.97 6.80
C GLY A 54 -12.87 2.73 5.62
N GLU A 55 -13.62 3.71 5.17
CA GLU A 55 -14.42 3.64 3.95
C GLU A 55 -13.57 4.09 2.75
N GLY A 56 -13.67 3.39 1.64
CA GLY A 56 -12.97 3.71 0.40
C GLY A 56 -12.01 2.62 -0.06
N LEU A 57 -11.16 3.01 -1.01
CA LEU A 57 -10.18 2.09 -1.61
C LEU A 57 -9.17 1.57 -0.59
N LYS A 58 -8.88 0.27 -0.66
CA LYS A 58 -7.85 -0.42 0.14
C LYS A 58 -7.05 -1.37 -0.73
N ILE A 59 -5.77 -1.51 -0.41
CA ILE A 59 -4.98 -2.66 -0.86
C ILE A 59 -5.42 -3.86 -0.03
N ILE A 60 -5.80 -4.95 -0.72
CA ILE A 60 -6.36 -6.16 -0.10
C ILE A 60 -5.52 -7.41 -0.37
N ALA A 61 -4.62 -7.35 -1.32
CA ALA A 61 -3.71 -8.46 -1.64
C ALA A 61 -2.43 -7.95 -2.31
N LYS A 62 -1.38 -8.76 -2.24
CA LYS A 62 -0.14 -8.63 -3.01
C LYS A 62 0.08 -9.92 -3.81
N LEU A 63 0.34 -9.78 -5.10
CA LEU A 63 0.59 -10.92 -5.99
C LEU A 63 2.03 -10.92 -6.50
N PRO A 64 2.60 -12.08 -6.79
CA PRO A 64 2.04 -13.42 -6.64
C PRO A 64 1.93 -13.84 -5.17
N PHE A 65 0.94 -14.69 -4.84
CA PHE A 65 0.81 -15.27 -3.49
C PHE A 65 1.94 -16.25 -3.14
N LEU A 66 2.51 -16.90 -4.16
CA LEU A 66 3.62 -17.85 -4.05
C LEU A 66 4.81 -17.31 -4.83
N LYS A 67 5.91 -17.05 -4.16
CA LYS A 67 7.16 -16.58 -4.76
C LYS A 67 8.16 -17.74 -4.86
N ARG A 68 8.68 -17.99 -6.06
CA ARG A 68 9.78 -18.94 -6.29
C ARG A 68 11.12 -18.20 -6.20
N LYS A 69 12.04 -18.71 -5.34
CA LYS A 69 13.38 -18.13 -5.19
C LYS A 69 14.23 -18.21 -6.47
N GLU A 70 13.95 -19.17 -7.33
CA GLU A 70 14.80 -19.49 -8.49
C GLU A 70 14.55 -18.60 -9.72
N ASN A 71 13.51 -17.79 -9.76
CA ASN A 71 13.25 -16.95 -10.93
C ASN A 71 12.71 -15.54 -10.54
N PRO A 72 13.56 -14.67 -9.98
CA PRO A 72 13.13 -13.33 -9.55
C PRO A 72 12.85 -12.37 -10.72
N LEU A 73 13.12 -12.76 -11.98
CA LEU A 73 13.05 -11.86 -13.14
C LEU A 73 11.71 -11.91 -13.92
N THR A 74 10.77 -12.78 -13.56
CA THR A 74 9.58 -13.02 -14.41
C THR A 74 8.27 -12.49 -13.85
N GLU A 75 8.19 -12.11 -12.59
CA GLU A 75 6.94 -11.63 -11.97
C GLU A 75 7.18 -10.34 -11.19
N SER A 76 6.76 -9.21 -11.77
CA SER A 76 6.67 -7.96 -11.01
C SER A 76 5.57 -8.10 -9.95
N ASP A 77 5.91 -7.76 -8.71
CA ASP A 77 4.93 -7.69 -7.63
C ASP A 77 3.86 -6.66 -7.97
N VAL A 78 2.59 -7.00 -7.69
CA VAL A 78 1.47 -6.08 -7.88
C VAL A 78 0.58 -6.06 -6.64
N TYR A 79 -0.02 -4.91 -6.37
CA TYR A 79 -1.08 -4.77 -5.38
C TYR A 79 -2.46 -4.93 -6.02
N VAL A 80 -3.36 -5.57 -5.31
CA VAL A 80 -4.79 -5.63 -5.65
C VAL A 80 -5.52 -4.60 -4.80
N VAL A 81 -6.31 -3.75 -5.46
CA VAL A 81 -7.06 -2.64 -4.87
C VAL A 81 -8.55 -2.88 -5.02
N ALA A 82 -9.34 -2.60 -4.00
CA ALA A 82 -10.80 -2.73 -4.01
C ALA A 82 -11.48 -1.74 -3.05
N LEU A 83 -12.80 -1.56 -3.22
CA LEU A 83 -13.69 -0.87 -2.27
C LEU A 83 -14.17 -1.85 -1.19
N THR A 84 -13.23 -2.49 -0.51
CA THR A 84 -13.55 -3.43 0.57
C THR A 84 -12.42 -3.46 1.59
N HIS A 85 -12.75 -3.87 2.81
CA HIS A 85 -11.72 -4.07 3.82
C HIS A 85 -10.94 -5.35 3.56
N PRO A 86 -9.60 -5.34 3.74
CA PRO A 86 -8.83 -6.56 3.73
C PRO A 86 -9.26 -7.48 4.88
N ALA A 87 -9.23 -8.78 4.64
CA ALA A 87 -9.47 -9.79 5.67
C ALA A 87 -8.15 -10.17 6.35
N GLN A 88 -8.19 -10.33 7.67
CA GLN A 88 -7.04 -10.79 8.44
C GLN A 88 -6.74 -12.26 8.14
N SER A 89 -5.47 -12.59 7.85
CA SER A 89 -5.03 -13.95 7.53
C SER A 89 -4.27 -14.64 8.66
N GLY A 90 -3.72 -13.86 9.60
CA GLY A 90 -2.86 -14.36 10.69
C GLY A 90 -1.36 -14.12 10.45
N ASP A 91 -0.91 -14.05 9.20
CA ASP A 91 0.42 -13.54 8.82
C ASP A 91 0.25 -12.44 7.79
N ASP A 92 0.04 -11.24 8.28
CA ASP A 92 -0.32 -10.08 7.49
C ASP A 92 0.80 -9.05 7.47
N VAL A 93 0.78 -8.25 6.42
CA VAL A 93 1.56 -7.01 6.27
C VAL A 93 0.58 -5.87 6.07
N SER A 94 0.81 -4.76 6.75
CA SER A 94 0.04 -3.53 6.54
C SER A 94 0.88 -2.45 5.88
N LEU A 95 0.23 -1.66 5.03
CA LEU A 95 0.80 -0.52 4.33
C LEU A 95 0.34 0.79 4.96
N LEU A 96 1.30 1.64 5.27
CA LEU A 96 1.11 2.97 5.82
C LEU A 96 1.58 4.03 4.83
N GLY A 97 0.74 4.99 4.52
CA GLY A 97 1.13 6.24 3.87
C GLY A 97 1.50 7.27 4.94
N ILE A 98 2.71 7.79 4.90
CA ILE A 98 3.27 8.69 5.92
C ILE A 98 3.76 9.96 5.26
N GLU A 99 3.16 11.10 5.59
CA GLU A 99 3.57 12.41 5.09
C GLU A 99 4.35 13.17 6.18
N VAL A 100 5.50 13.68 5.79
CA VAL A 100 6.43 14.38 6.67
C VAL A 100 7.07 15.56 5.96
N ASN A 101 7.66 16.48 6.73
CA ASN A 101 8.49 17.56 6.18
C ASN A 101 9.75 16.98 5.52
N ASN A 102 10.33 17.72 4.59
CA ASN A 102 11.48 17.25 3.80
C ASN A 102 12.74 17.00 4.61
N ASP A 103 12.88 17.58 5.80
CA ASP A 103 14.01 17.40 6.72
C ASP A 103 13.93 16.09 7.53
N VAL A 104 12.76 15.46 7.60
CA VAL A 104 12.59 14.19 8.34
C VAL A 104 13.26 13.04 7.59
N SER A 105 14.19 12.35 8.26
CA SER A 105 14.91 11.23 7.67
C SER A 105 14.10 9.92 7.68
N VAL A 106 14.47 8.97 6.80
CA VAL A 106 13.90 7.60 6.81
C VAL A 106 14.14 6.91 8.15
N SER A 107 15.33 7.08 8.74
CA SER A 107 15.65 6.49 10.04
C SER A 107 14.75 7.01 11.15
N THR A 108 14.40 8.29 11.13
CA THR A 108 13.47 8.89 12.10
C THR A 108 12.06 8.26 11.97
N ILE A 109 11.60 7.99 10.75
CA ILE A 109 10.31 7.34 10.52
C ILE A 109 10.32 5.90 11.02
N VAL A 110 11.36 5.13 10.67
CA VAL A 110 11.52 3.74 11.11
C VAL A 110 11.55 3.66 12.63
N GLU A 111 12.37 4.49 13.29
CA GLU A 111 12.47 4.55 14.76
C GLU A 111 11.12 4.92 15.41
N ALA A 112 10.39 5.86 14.85
CA ALA A 112 9.07 6.24 15.36
C ALA A 112 8.05 5.10 15.25
N LEU A 113 8.06 4.35 14.15
CA LEU A 113 7.21 3.17 13.96
C LEU A 113 7.58 2.06 14.96
N GLU A 114 8.86 1.78 15.16
CA GLU A 114 9.33 0.78 16.14
C GLU A 114 8.95 1.18 17.57
N ASN A 115 9.13 2.44 17.94
CA ASN A 115 8.74 2.97 19.25
C ASN A 115 7.22 2.93 19.48
N ALA A 116 6.42 3.02 18.43
CA ALA A 116 4.98 2.82 18.48
C ALA A 116 4.55 1.34 18.53
N GLY A 117 5.52 0.41 18.51
CA GLY A 117 5.28 -1.03 18.64
C GLY A 117 5.07 -1.77 17.32
N TYR A 118 5.26 -1.11 16.17
CA TYR A 118 5.19 -1.77 14.86
C TYR A 118 6.48 -2.55 14.57
N ARG A 119 6.32 -3.78 14.09
CA ARG A 119 7.45 -4.68 13.82
C ARG A 119 7.90 -4.58 12.38
N ASN A 120 9.21 -4.69 12.17
CA ASN A 120 9.87 -4.75 10.87
C ASN A 120 9.45 -3.65 9.90
N PRO A 121 9.43 -2.35 10.30
CA PRO A 121 9.05 -1.29 9.40
C PRO A 121 10.05 -1.20 8.22
N LYS A 122 9.52 -1.17 7.00
CA LYS A 122 10.31 -1.06 5.76
C LYS A 122 9.73 0.04 4.88
N ILE A 123 10.56 0.97 4.46
CA ILE A 123 10.16 1.97 3.48
C ILE A 123 10.23 1.37 2.08
N GLN A 124 9.12 1.36 1.38
CA GLN A 124 8.99 0.80 0.03
C GLN A 124 9.16 1.87 -1.05
N LEU A 125 8.45 2.97 -0.90
CA LEU A 125 8.44 4.06 -1.86
C LEU A 125 8.53 5.43 -1.17
N MET A 126 9.01 6.42 -1.91
CA MET A 126 9.01 7.82 -1.50
C MET A 126 8.58 8.68 -2.70
N ALA A 127 7.72 9.65 -2.45
CA ALA A 127 7.30 10.64 -3.44
C ALA A 127 7.30 12.05 -2.85
N LYS A 128 7.59 13.05 -3.69
CA LYS A 128 7.45 14.46 -3.33
C LYS A 128 5.96 14.83 -3.34
N VAL A 129 5.50 15.47 -2.28
CA VAL A 129 4.13 16.00 -2.18
C VAL A 129 4.09 17.44 -2.71
N ASP A 130 4.98 18.29 -2.17
CA ASP A 130 5.20 19.68 -2.54
C ASP A 130 6.64 20.10 -2.22
N ASP A 131 6.91 21.41 -2.15
CA ASP A 131 8.26 21.91 -1.89
C ASP A 131 8.72 21.72 -0.43
N GLU A 132 7.82 21.52 0.51
CA GLU A 132 8.11 21.38 1.93
C GLU A 132 7.90 19.96 2.44
N ASN A 133 7.11 19.12 1.73
CA ASN A 133 6.65 17.83 2.18
C ASN A 133 6.97 16.69 1.21
N LYS A 134 7.23 15.53 1.78
CA LYS A 134 7.35 14.25 1.10
C LYS A 134 6.50 13.19 1.78
N SER A 135 6.12 12.17 1.04
CA SER A 135 5.34 11.06 1.52
C SER A 135 6.06 9.75 1.28
N TYR A 136 5.95 8.86 2.25
CA TYR A 136 6.51 7.52 2.21
C TYR A 136 5.40 6.47 2.24
N LEU A 137 5.62 5.38 1.50
CA LEU A 137 4.87 4.14 1.66
C LEU A 137 5.72 3.19 2.49
N ALA A 138 5.23 2.81 3.66
CA ALA A 138 5.91 1.91 4.57
C ALA A 138 5.12 0.61 4.74
N GLU A 139 5.84 -0.52 4.82
CA GLU A 139 5.30 -1.82 5.25
C GLU A 139 5.63 -2.03 6.74
N VAL A 140 4.68 -2.60 7.47
CA VAL A 140 4.88 -3.10 8.84
C VAL A 140 4.23 -4.48 8.99
N ASP A 141 4.80 -5.32 9.85
CA ASP A 141 4.23 -6.64 10.12
C ASP A 141 2.94 -6.53 10.93
N GLY A 142 1.97 -7.33 10.56
CA GLY A 142 0.69 -7.46 11.24
C GLY A 142 -0.47 -6.78 10.52
N PHE A 143 -1.69 -7.11 10.96
CA PHE A 143 -2.92 -6.54 10.44
C PHE A 143 -3.31 -5.31 11.25
N LEU A 144 -3.41 -4.15 10.61
CA LEU A 144 -3.82 -2.91 11.25
C LEU A 144 -5.31 -2.62 11.00
N LYS A 145 -6.01 -2.31 12.07
CA LYS A 145 -7.40 -1.83 12.00
C LYS A 145 -7.44 -0.33 11.71
N PRO A 146 -8.50 0.19 11.08
CA PRO A 146 -8.60 1.62 10.74
C PRO A 146 -8.36 2.58 11.91
N ASN A 147 -8.72 2.17 13.12
CA ASN A 147 -8.57 2.94 14.35
C ASN A 147 -7.48 2.38 15.29
N ASP A 148 -6.40 1.86 14.73
CA ASP A 148 -5.30 1.32 15.52
C ASP A 148 -4.74 2.37 16.49
N ASP A 149 -4.68 2.01 17.77
CA ASP A 149 -4.25 2.93 18.83
C ASP A 149 -2.77 3.31 18.73
N GLY A 150 -1.94 2.44 18.14
CA GLY A 150 -0.52 2.72 17.89
C GLY A 150 -0.29 3.88 16.92
N LEU A 151 -1.28 4.23 16.08
CA LEU A 151 -1.17 5.38 15.18
C LEU A 151 -1.37 6.74 15.87
N LYS A 152 -1.96 6.78 17.08
CA LYS A 152 -2.23 8.04 17.78
C LYS A 152 -0.96 8.87 18.04
N PRO A 153 0.13 8.32 18.62
CA PRO A 153 1.36 9.08 18.83
C PRO A 153 2.01 9.48 17.50
N LEU A 154 1.91 8.67 16.46
CA LEU A 154 2.48 8.98 15.15
C LEU A 154 1.72 10.11 14.44
N ARG A 155 0.40 10.20 14.62
CA ARG A 155 -0.42 11.32 14.10
C ARG A 155 -0.07 12.66 14.75
N ALA A 156 0.49 12.65 15.95
CA ALA A 156 0.98 13.86 16.60
C ALA A 156 2.39 14.25 16.13
N GLN A 157 3.15 13.31 15.59
CA GLN A 157 4.54 13.49 15.16
C GLN A 157 4.68 13.79 13.67
N PHE A 158 3.82 13.20 12.84
CA PHE A 158 3.86 13.33 11.37
C PHE A 158 2.70 14.20 10.86
N ASN A 159 2.89 14.83 9.70
CA ASN A 159 1.88 15.70 9.10
C ASN A 159 0.60 14.93 8.76
N ASN A 160 0.76 13.69 8.25
CA ASN A 160 -0.33 12.77 8.01
C ASN A 160 0.16 11.33 8.09
N ILE A 161 -0.69 10.42 8.58
CA ILE A 161 -0.47 8.97 8.53
C ILE A 161 -1.80 8.27 8.28
N ASN A 162 -1.86 7.41 7.27
CA ASN A 162 -3.05 6.66 6.89
C ASN A 162 -2.73 5.20 6.60
N ILE A 163 -3.71 4.32 6.84
CA ILE A 163 -3.63 2.91 6.47
C ILE A 163 -4.09 2.76 5.01
N VAL A 164 -3.16 2.41 4.13
CA VAL A 164 -3.40 2.19 2.69
C VAL A 164 -4.08 0.86 2.46
N GLY A 165 -3.74 -0.15 3.26
CA GLY A 165 -4.34 -1.48 3.21
C GLY A 165 -3.54 -2.51 4.00
N SER A 166 -3.97 -3.76 3.88
CA SER A 166 -3.27 -4.90 4.46
C SER A 166 -3.44 -6.11 3.55
N TYR A 167 -2.50 -7.03 3.60
CA TYR A 167 -2.54 -8.24 2.79
C TYR A 167 -1.82 -9.39 3.49
N ALA A 168 -2.24 -10.63 3.17
CA ALA A 168 -1.53 -11.83 3.60
C ALA A 168 -0.12 -11.84 3.02
N ARG A 169 0.89 -12.13 3.84
CA ARG A 169 2.28 -12.23 3.40
C ARG A 169 2.43 -13.29 2.30
N PRO A 170 3.01 -12.96 1.14
CA PRO A 170 3.32 -13.96 0.12
C PRO A 170 4.23 -15.06 0.67
N ILE A 171 3.95 -16.31 0.30
CA ILE A 171 4.73 -17.47 0.71
C ILE A 171 5.93 -17.62 -0.22
N GLU A 172 7.13 -17.70 0.35
CA GLU A 172 8.36 -18.00 -0.38
C GLU A 172 8.61 -19.52 -0.42
N LEU A 173 8.79 -20.07 -1.64
CA LEU A 173 9.06 -21.49 -1.87
C LEU A 173 10.54 -21.74 -2.14
#